data_9eebafbf090c0d374da2e510eb0aa88c
#
_entry.id   9eebafbf090c0d374da2e510eb0aa88c
#
_cell.length_a   1.000
_cell.length_b   1.000
_cell.length_c   1.000
_cell.angle_alpha   90.00
_cell.angle_beta   90.00
_cell.angle_gamma   90.00
#
_symmetry.space_group_name_H-M   'P 1'
#
loop_
_entity.id
_entity.type
_entity.pdbx_description
1 polymer ?
#
loop_
_entity_poly.entity_id
_entity_poly.type
_entity_poly.pdbx_seq_one_letter_code
_entity_poly.pdbx_strand_id
1 'polypeptide(L)'
;KCVTQEDKRFFYCNCKTLNLMPSVLYAEKAYKAGADETILYRHDGRITECAHCNCHILKDGILYTAPTDDLILPGIARAHLVRMCKKLGIGVSETPYYLEDLRNADEIIVTSSSHVCMYVDELDGKPVGGKDRETLFRLRDALYEEICKATE
;
A
#
# COMPACT_ATOMS: atom_id res chain seq x y z
N LYS A 1 7.34 9.67 -1.51
CA LYS A 1 6.82 9.94 -2.87
C LYS A 1 6.67 8.64 -3.63
N CYS A 2 5.61 8.53 -4.46
CA CYS A 2 5.39 7.36 -5.30
C CYS A 2 5.13 7.75 -6.76
N VAL A 3 5.40 6.80 -7.66
CA VAL A 3 4.97 6.87 -9.06
C VAL A 3 4.07 5.67 -9.37
N THR A 4 3.20 5.80 -10.36
CA THR A 4 2.36 4.69 -10.82
C THR A 4 2.93 4.04 -12.06
N GLN A 5 2.79 2.71 -12.18
CA GLN A 5 3.24 1.94 -13.35
C GLN A 5 2.26 0.79 -13.63
N GLU A 6 2.10 0.47 -14.92
CA GLU A 6 1.33 -0.73 -15.29
C GLU A 6 2.04 -1.99 -14.82
N ASP A 7 1.32 -2.83 -14.08
CA ASP A 7 1.81 -4.11 -13.54
C ASP A 7 1.86 -5.18 -14.63
N LYS A 8 3.06 -5.49 -15.10
CA LYS A 8 3.34 -6.53 -16.08
C LYS A 8 3.94 -7.80 -15.46
N ARG A 9 3.86 -7.94 -14.13
CA ARG A 9 4.31 -9.15 -13.44
C ARG A 9 3.37 -10.32 -13.78
N PHE A 10 3.84 -11.53 -13.51
CA PHE A 10 3.06 -12.76 -13.69
C PHE A 10 1.88 -12.87 -12.70
N PHE A 11 1.02 -13.91 -12.84
CA PHE A 11 -0.22 -14.05 -12.06
C PHE A 11 -0.08 -14.85 -10.76
N TYR A 12 1.12 -15.11 -10.29
CA TYR A 12 1.40 -15.78 -9.01
C TYR A 12 2.13 -14.84 -8.05
N CYS A 13 1.69 -13.58 -7.97
CA CYS A 13 2.28 -12.59 -7.07
C CYS A 13 2.03 -12.94 -5.58
N ASN A 14 1.04 -13.77 -5.29
CA ASN A 14 0.78 -14.35 -3.96
C ASN A 14 1.87 -15.32 -3.48
N CYS A 15 2.72 -15.82 -4.39
CA CYS A 15 3.87 -16.64 -4.07
C CYS A 15 5.12 -15.77 -3.91
N LYS A 16 5.72 -15.78 -2.71
CA LYS A 16 6.97 -15.05 -2.44
C LYS A 16 8.16 -15.81 -3.03
N THR A 17 8.54 -15.46 -4.27
CA THR A 17 9.61 -16.11 -5.04
C THR A 17 10.83 -15.20 -5.19
N LEU A 18 11.93 -15.75 -5.72
CA LEU A 18 13.12 -14.99 -6.12
C LEU A 18 13.02 -14.39 -7.53
N ASN A 19 11.89 -14.52 -8.21
CA ASN A 19 11.65 -13.91 -9.52
C ASN A 19 11.37 -12.40 -9.37
N LEU A 20 12.36 -11.67 -8.88
CA LEU A 20 12.25 -10.25 -8.50
C LEU A 20 12.58 -9.27 -9.62
N MET A 21 13.00 -9.73 -10.81
CA MET A 21 13.44 -8.86 -11.90
C MET A 21 12.40 -7.78 -12.25
N PRO A 22 11.10 -8.07 -12.41
CA PRO A 22 10.11 -7.02 -12.67
C PRO A 22 10.03 -5.99 -11.54
N SER A 23 10.04 -6.42 -10.28
CA SER A 23 10.00 -5.53 -9.11
C SER A 23 11.23 -4.62 -9.06
N VAL A 24 12.42 -5.15 -9.34
CA VAL A 24 13.68 -4.37 -9.43
C VAL A 24 13.58 -3.29 -10.52
N LEU A 25 13.02 -3.62 -11.68
CA LEU A 25 12.83 -2.66 -12.78
C LEU A 25 11.84 -1.55 -12.40
N TYR A 26 10.79 -1.86 -11.64
CA TYR A 26 9.85 -0.85 -11.14
C TYR A 26 10.49 0.06 -10.08
N ALA A 27 11.26 -0.50 -9.15
CA ALA A 27 12.00 0.27 -8.17
C ALA A 27 13.03 1.21 -8.82
N GLU A 28 13.75 0.73 -9.84
CA GLU A 28 14.69 1.55 -10.62
C GLU A 28 14.00 2.72 -11.32
N LYS A 29 12.79 2.52 -11.83
CA LYS A 29 12.00 3.61 -12.43
C LYS A 29 11.56 4.64 -11.40
N ALA A 30 11.12 4.21 -10.21
CA ALA A 30 10.82 5.12 -9.11
C ALA A 30 12.05 5.96 -8.75
N TYR A 31 13.19 5.31 -8.53
CA TYR A 31 14.44 5.98 -8.20
C TYR A 31 14.84 7.04 -9.25
N LYS A 32 14.77 6.70 -10.55
CA LYS A 32 15.06 7.64 -11.65
C LYS A 32 14.09 8.81 -11.72
N ALA A 33 12.86 8.63 -11.24
CA ALA A 33 11.84 9.68 -11.14
C ALA A 33 11.96 10.51 -9.84
N GLY A 34 12.93 10.21 -8.96
CA GLY A 34 13.07 10.86 -7.65
C GLY A 34 11.96 10.48 -6.65
N ALA A 35 11.37 9.30 -6.84
CA ALA A 35 10.35 8.72 -5.96
C ALA A 35 10.93 7.56 -5.13
N ASP A 36 10.27 7.24 -4.03
CA ASP A 36 10.70 6.22 -3.07
C ASP A 36 10.14 4.84 -3.44
N GLU A 37 8.97 4.79 -4.12
CA GLU A 37 8.30 3.53 -4.43
C GLU A 37 7.43 3.64 -5.70
N THR A 38 7.13 2.49 -6.32
CA THR A 38 6.19 2.36 -7.44
C THR A 38 4.92 1.66 -7.00
N ILE A 39 3.77 2.30 -7.19
CA ILE A 39 2.45 1.69 -7.04
C ILE A 39 2.04 1.10 -8.39
N LEU A 40 1.63 -0.15 -8.39
CA LEU A 40 1.36 -0.93 -9.58
C LEU A 40 -0.14 -1.07 -9.82
N TYR A 41 -0.54 -1.01 -11.09
CA TYR A 41 -1.93 -1.20 -11.52
C TYR A 41 -2.00 -2.08 -12.77
N ARG A 42 -3.05 -2.88 -12.93
CA ARG A 42 -3.31 -3.67 -14.13
C ARG A 42 -3.88 -2.79 -15.25
N HIS A 43 -3.89 -3.31 -16.49
CA HIS A 43 -4.33 -2.59 -17.69
C HIS A 43 -5.73 -1.95 -17.60
N ASP A 44 -6.60 -2.49 -16.72
CA ASP A 44 -7.94 -1.97 -16.42
C ASP A 44 -7.92 -0.85 -15.34
N GLY A 45 -6.74 -0.47 -14.86
CA GLY A 45 -6.55 0.53 -13.80
C GLY A 45 -6.67 -0.01 -12.38
N ARG A 46 -6.94 -1.30 -12.17
CA ARG A 46 -7.02 -1.92 -10.85
C ARG A 46 -5.66 -1.86 -10.16
N ILE A 47 -5.64 -1.29 -8.96
CA ILE A 47 -4.43 -1.28 -8.11
C ILE A 47 -4.16 -2.70 -7.61
N THR A 48 -2.88 -3.08 -7.65
CA THR A 48 -2.40 -4.34 -7.09
C THR A 48 -1.62 -4.07 -5.80
N GLU A 49 -0.34 -3.81 -5.89
CA GLU A 49 0.54 -3.52 -4.75
C GLU A 49 1.68 -2.60 -5.21
N CYS A 50 2.76 -2.50 -4.46
CA CYS A 50 3.96 -1.78 -4.89
C CYS A 50 5.04 -2.74 -5.40
N ALA A 51 6.20 -2.19 -5.78
CA ALA A 51 7.36 -3.00 -6.15
C ALA A 51 7.86 -3.88 -4.99
N HIS A 52 7.76 -3.39 -3.73
CA HIS A 52 8.26 -4.08 -2.52
C HIS A 52 7.25 -4.13 -1.36
N CYS A 53 6.09 -3.51 -1.48
CA CYS A 53 5.14 -3.37 -0.39
C CYS A 53 3.69 -3.47 -0.87
N ASN A 54 2.74 -3.62 0.06
CA ASN A 54 1.32 -3.52 -0.27
C ASN A 54 0.87 -2.05 -0.22
N CYS A 55 -0.10 -1.71 -1.06
CA CYS A 55 -0.71 -0.39 -1.13
C CYS A 55 -2.15 -0.40 -0.57
N HIS A 56 -2.50 0.67 0.13
CA HIS A 56 -3.82 0.86 0.72
C HIS A 56 -4.21 2.33 0.60
N ILE A 57 -5.52 2.61 0.64
CA ILE A 57 -6.02 3.98 0.77
C ILE A 57 -6.99 4.09 1.93
N LEU A 58 -7.00 5.25 2.62
CA LEU A 58 -8.11 5.69 3.44
C LEU A 58 -8.98 6.61 2.58
N LYS A 59 -10.27 6.38 2.61
CA LYS A 59 -11.26 7.23 1.95
C LYS A 59 -12.57 7.16 2.73
N ASP A 60 -13.11 8.29 3.09
CA ASP A 60 -14.36 8.41 3.85
C ASP A 60 -14.37 7.55 5.14
N GLY A 61 -13.23 7.49 5.85
CA GLY A 61 -13.06 6.72 7.08
C GLY A 61 -12.99 5.20 6.90
N ILE A 62 -12.83 4.71 5.67
CA ILE A 62 -12.70 3.28 5.34
C ILE A 62 -11.31 3.02 4.75
N LEU A 63 -10.64 1.97 5.23
CA LEU A 63 -9.44 1.44 4.60
C LEU A 63 -9.82 0.53 3.44
N TYR A 64 -9.37 0.87 2.23
CA TYR A 64 -9.43 0.00 1.07
C TYR A 64 -8.07 -0.63 0.83
N THR A 65 -8.07 -1.93 0.55
CA THR A 65 -6.87 -2.70 0.23
C THR A 65 -7.20 -3.75 -0.82
N ALA A 66 -6.29 -4.00 -1.74
CA ALA A 66 -6.47 -5.04 -2.75
C ALA A 66 -6.75 -6.39 -2.09
N PRO A 67 -7.68 -7.22 -2.65
CA PRO A 67 -7.95 -8.56 -2.14
C PRO A 67 -6.70 -9.44 -2.27
N THR A 68 -6.55 -10.41 -1.37
CA THR A 68 -5.45 -11.39 -1.39
C THR A 68 -5.70 -12.47 -2.44
N ASP A 69 -5.71 -12.07 -3.68
CA ASP A 69 -5.76 -12.98 -4.84
C ASP A 69 -4.36 -13.19 -5.44
N ASP A 70 -4.28 -13.71 -6.66
CA ASP A 70 -3.00 -14.03 -7.33
C ASP A 70 -2.20 -12.78 -7.76
N LEU A 71 -2.73 -11.57 -7.56
CA LEU A 71 -2.13 -10.32 -8.06
C LEU A 71 -1.31 -9.58 -7.00
N ILE A 72 -1.38 -9.97 -5.74
CA ILE A 72 -0.63 -9.35 -4.64
C ILE A 72 -0.02 -10.39 -3.71
N LEU A 73 1.07 -10.02 -3.04
CA LEU A 73 1.57 -10.79 -1.90
C LEU A 73 0.66 -10.52 -0.68
N PRO A 74 0.15 -11.58 0.00
CA PRO A 74 -0.57 -11.41 1.26
C PRO A 74 0.40 -11.03 2.39
N GLY A 75 0.78 -9.75 2.43
CA GLY A 75 1.81 -9.24 3.34
C GLY A 75 1.41 -9.33 4.81
N ILE A 76 2.36 -9.69 5.69
CA ILE A 76 2.15 -9.75 7.14
C ILE A 76 1.83 -8.35 7.67
N ALA A 77 2.56 -7.33 7.25
CA ALA A 77 2.30 -5.94 7.65
C ALA A 77 0.90 -5.48 7.20
N ARG A 78 0.45 -5.89 5.98
CA ARG A 78 -0.93 -5.67 5.52
C ARG A 78 -1.94 -6.32 6.46
N ALA A 79 -1.73 -7.57 6.84
CA ALA A 79 -2.63 -8.30 7.75
C ALA A 79 -2.73 -7.62 9.12
N HIS A 80 -1.61 -7.12 9.66
CA HIS A 80 -1.58 -6.33 10.89
C HIS A 80 -2.35 -5.02 10.75
N LEU A 81 -2.18 -4.29 9.63
CA LEU A 81 -2.91 -3.06 9.35
C LEU A 81 -4.43 -3.30 9.34
N VAL A 82 -4.90 -4.30 8.59
CA VAL A 82 -6.33 -4.69 8.52
C VAL A 82 -6.87 -5.04 9.91
N ARG A 83 -6.14 -5.84 10.69
CA ARG A 83 -6.53 -6.22 12.04
C ARG A 83 -6.60 -5.00 12.97
N MET A 84 -5.65 -4.08 12.86
CA MET A 84 -5.63 -2.87 13.68
C MET A 84 -6.79 -1.93 13.32
N CYS A 85 -7.13 -1.77 12.04
CA CYS A 85 -8.32 -1.04 11.63
C CYS A 85 -9.57 -1.57 12.34
N LYS A 86 -9.76 -2.91 12.33
CA LYS A 86 -10.90 -3.56 13.01
C LYS A 86 -10.91 -3.27 14.52
N LYS A 87 -9.74 -3.31 15.18
CA LYS A 87 -9.62 -2.96 16.61
C LYS A 87 -9.99 -1.51 16.92
N LEU A 88 -9.66 -0.60 16.03
CA LEU A 88 -9.92 0.84 16.18
C LEU A 88 -11.30 1.28 15.68
N GLY A 89 -12.13 0.35 15.18
CA GLY A 89 -13.44 0.66 14.61
C GLY A 89 -13.39 1.35 13.25
N ILE A 90 -12.26 1.26 12.54
CA ILE A 90 -12.11 1.75 11.17
C ILE A 90 -12.66 0.68 10.21
N GLY A 91 -13.56 1.08 9.30
CA GLY A 91 -14.08 0.19 8.27
C GLY A 91 -12.98 -0.34 7.37
N VAL A 92 -13.12 -1.59 6.88
CA VAL A 92 -12.16 -2.21 5.96
C VAL A 92 -12.89 -2.81 4.78
N SER A 93 -12.41 -2.49 3.57
CA SER A 93 -12.85 -3.10 2.32
C SER A 93 -11.66 -3.80 1.65
N GLU A 94 -11.73 -5.13 1.55
CA GLU A 94 -10.74 -5.96 0.86
C GLU A 94 -11.24 -6.29 -0.57
N THR A 95 -11.65 -5.25 -1.31
CA THR A 95 -12.14 -5.34 -2.68
C THR A 95 -11.21 -4.60 -3.64
N PRO A 96 -11.26 -4.90 -4.95
CA PRO A 96 -10.51 -4.12 -5.94
C PRO A 96 -10.85 -2.63 -5.84
N TYR A 97 -9.83 -1.80 -5.94
CA TYR A 97 -9.94 -0.35 -6.10
C TYR A 97 -9.01 0.09 -7.23
N TYR A 98 -9.18 1.30 -7.76
CA TYR A 98 -8.62 1.68 -9.04
C TYR A 98 -7.79 2.97 -8.96
N LEU A 99 -7.07 3.30 -10.03
CA LEU A 99 -6.25 4.51 -10.13
C LEU A 99 -6.99 5.80 -9.74
N GLU A 100 -8.27 5.88 -10.08
CA GLU A 100 -9.09 7.06 -9.72
C GLU A 100 -9.33 7.14 -8.21
N ASP A 101 -9.56 6.00 -7.54
CA ASP A 101 -9.70 5.94 -6.09
C ASP A 101 -8.39 6.32 -5.41
N LEU A 102 -7.25 5.83 -5.93
CA LEU A 102 -5.93 6.16 -5.43
C LEU A 102 -5.66 7.68 -5.49
N ARG A 103 -5.98 8.31 -6.63
CA ARG A 103 -5.79 9.77 -6.84
C ARG A 103 -6.68 10.63 -5.95
N ASN A 104 -7.87 10.15 -5.61
CA ASN A 104 -8.87 10.86 -4.79
C ASN A 104 -8.88 10.43 -3.33
N ALA A 105 -7.95 9.58 -2.90
CA ALA A 105 -7.84 9.10 -1.53
C ALA A 105 -7.65 10.25 -0.53
N ASP A 106 -8.13 10.04 0.68
CA ASP A 106 -7.85 10.94 1.80
C ASP A 106 -6.44 10.73 2.32
N GLU A 107 -5.98 9.45 2.35
CA GLU A 107 -4.60 9.07 2.60
C GLU A 107 -4.21 7.87 1.73
N ILE A 108 -2.94 7.81 1.32
CA ILE A 108 -2.33 6.62 0.71
C ILE A 108 -1.32 6.05 1.70
N ILE A 109 -1.40 4.75 1.95
CA ILE A 109 -0.56 4.02 2.91
C ILE A 109 0.15 2.88 2.20
N VAL A 110 1.44 2.71 2.47
CA VAL A 110 2.20 1.55 2.01
C VAL A 110 2.73 0.77 3.20
N THR A 111 2.71 -0.57 3.11
CA THR A 111 3.14 -1.46 4.20
C THR A 111 4.10 -2.53 3.71
N SER A 112 5.17 -2.73 4.46
CA SER A 112 6.13 -3.84 4.28
C SER A 112 6.73 -4.23 5.63
N SER A 113 7.57 -5.24 5.67
CA SER A 113 8.26 -5.66 6.91
C SER A 113 9.24 -4.60 7.43
N SER A 114 9.80 -3.76 6.56
CA SER A 114 10.71 -2.65 6.93
C SER A 114 9.98 -1.32 7.12
N HIS A 115 8.82 -1.16 6.52
CA HIS A 115 8.01 0.07 6.54
C HIS A 115 6.58 -0.28 6.95
N VAL A 116 6.34 -0.44 8.23
CA VAL A 116 5.09 -1.00 8.79
C VAL A 116 3.86 -0.20 8.36
N CYS A 117 3.97 1.14 8.35
CA CYS A 117 2.88 2.02 7.96
C CYS A 117 3.47 3.38 7.53
N MET A 118 3.73 3.53 6.24
CA MET A 118 4.22 4.77 5.65
C MET A 118 3.12 5.42 4.82
N TYR A 119 3.03 6.75 4.88
CA TYR A 119 2.10 7.52 4.06
C TYR A 119 2.80 8.09 2.83
N VAL A 120 2.00 8.42 1.82
CA VAL A 120 2.46 8.99 0.55
C VAL A 120 1.93 10.41 0.43
N ASP A 121 2.81 11.39 0.22
CA ASP A 121 2.47 12.82 0.05
C ASP A 121 2.45 13.26 -1.40
N GLU A 122 3.08 12.51 -2.30
CA GLU A 122 3.19 12.85 -3.72
C GLU A 122 3.03 11.60 -4.57
N LEU A 123 2.16 11.68 -5.57
CA LEU A 123 1.90 10.63 -6.55
C LEU A 123 2.05 11.20 -7.97
N ASP A 124 2.94 10.64 -8.79
CA ASP A 124 3.20 11.09 -10.15
C ASP A 124 3.48 12.61 -10.24
N GLY A 125 4.26 13.15 -9.28
CA GLY A 125 4.61 14.57 -9.21
C GLY A 125 3.50 15.49 -8.72
N LYS A 126 2.37 14.96 -8.23
CA LYS A 126 1.25 15.73 -7.69
C LYS A 126 1.04 15.46 -6.21
N PRO A 127 0.73 16.47 -5.39
CA PRO A 127 0.35 16.26 -4.00
C PRO A 127 -0.86 15.35 -3.87
N VAL A 128 -0.83 14.42 -2.90
CA VAL A 128 -1.93 13.50 -2.57
C VAL A 128 -2.04 13.33 -1.06
N GLY A 129 -3.16 12.81 -0.59
CA GLY A 129 -3.37 12.56 0.83
C GLY A 129 -3.52 13.84 1.65
N GLY A 130 -3.27 13.74 2.95
CA GLY A 130 -3.31 14.88 3.88
C GLY A 130 -4.69 15.28 4.35
N LYS A 131 -5.75 14.55 3.98
CA LYS A 131 -7.13 14.89 4.33
C LYS A 131 -7.61 14.22 5.62
N ASP A 132 -7.02 13.09 6.00
CA ASP A 132 -7.36 12.35 7.22
C ASP A 132 -6.12 11.87 7.99
N ARG A 133 -5.20 12.80 8.26
CA ARG A 133 -3.98 12.55 9.04
C ARG A 133 -4.25 12.05 10.45
N GLU A 134 -5.37 12.42 11.04
CA GLU A 134 -5.75 11.99 12.38
C GLU A 134 -5.96 10.47 12.43
N THR A 135 -6.78 9.93 11.54
CA THR A 135 -7.00 8.48 11.43
C THR A 135 -5.72 7.75 11.07
N LEU A 136 -4.94 8.27 10.12
CA LEU A 136 -3.67 7.71 9.70
C LEU A 136 -2.69 7.59 10.89
N PHE A 137 -2.48 8.66 11.65
CA PHE A 137 -1.51 8.65 12.74
C PHE A 137 -1.98 7.79 13.90
N ARG A 138 -3.28 7.81 14.24
CA ARG A 138 -3.87 6.91 15.22
C ARG A 138 -3.64 5.44 14.87
N LEU A 139 -3.80 5.09 13.60
CA LEU A 139 -3.59 3.72 13.11
C LEU A 139 -2.10 3.34 13.15
N ARG A 140 -1.23 4.23 12.70
CA ARG A 140 0.23 4.05 12.72
C ARG A 140 0.75 3.84 14.14
N ASP A 141 0.36 4.72 15.06
CA ASP A 141 0.85 4.70 16.43
C ASP A 141 0.39 3.42 17.17
N ALA A 142 -0.85 2.98 16.94
CA ALA A 142 -1.35 1.71 17.47
C ALA A 142 -0.60 0.49 16.92
N LEU A 143 -0.18 0.51 15.65
CA LEU A 143 0.65 -0.54 15.05
C LEU A 143 2.04 -0.57 15.68
N TYR A 144 2.68 0.57 15.87
CA TYR A 144 4.01 0.66 16.52
C TYR A 144 3.95 0.22 17.97
N GLU A 145 2.93 0.61 18.74
CA GLU A 145 2.74 0.12 20.11
C GLU A 145 2.60 -1.40 20.18
N GLU A 146 1.87 -2.00 19.24
CA GLU A 146 1.71 -3.46 19.21
C GLU A 146 3.05 -4.16 18.92
N ILE A 147 3.87 -3.61 18.03
CA ILE A 147 5.19 -4.15 17.71
C ILE A 147 6.13 -4.03 18.92
N CYS A 148 6.17 -2.87 19.57
CA CYS A 148 7.00 -2.67 20.76
C CYS A 148 6.64 -3.68 21.88
N LYS A 149 5.34 -3.86 22.17
CA LYS A 149 4.88 -4.84 23.18
C LYS A 149 5.21 -6.29 22.82
N ALA A 150 5.38 -6.63 21.55
CA ALA A 150 5.74 -7.98 21.12
C ALA A 150 7.25 -8.26 21.18
N THR A 151 8.07 -7.22 21.41
CA THR A 151 9.54 -7.30 21.48
C THR A 151 10.10 -7.18 22.90
N GLU A 152 9.26 -6.91 23.90
CA GLU A 152 9.56 -6.97 25.34
C GLU A 152 9.37 -8.41 25.86
#